data_b8f164fd0b5ad2ebd76ddf7fb0dbb821
#
_entry.id   b8f164fd0b5ad2ebd76ddf7fb0dbb821
#
_cell.length_a   1.000
_cell.length_b   1.000
_cell.length_c   1.000
_cell.angle_alpha   90.00
_cell.angle_beta   90.00
_cell.angle_gamma   90.00
#
_symmetry.space_group_name_H-M   'P 1'
#
loop_
_entity.id
_entity.type
_entity.pdbx_description
1 polymer ?
#
loop_
_entity_poly.entity_id
_entity_poly.type
_entity_poly.pdbx_seq_one_letter_code
_entity_poly.pdbx_strand_id
1 'polypeptide(L)'
;TPDFLKRYGTPKVPNDLMRFRCLTLSSDASQTRGWAFRVPVAGKHEGQTHEVIHLRPSGPMDCSDGQVLHDWCLAGHGIAWRSTWEVESEISNGTLVPVLDAFAAPPNGIYAVFSQRKHLPLRLRLWIDFLKDHYGRATYWRAGA
;
A
#
# COMPACT_ATOMS: atom_id res chain seq x y z
N THR A 1 2.21 -9.96 11.15
CA THR A 1 1.62 -10.34 12.45
C THR A 1 2.57 -10.02 13.59
N PRO A 2 2.04 -9.82 14.85
CA PRO A 2 2.88 -9.61 16.04
C PRO A 2 3.93 -10.71 16.26
N ASP A 3 3.54 -11.98 16.07
CA ASP A 3 4.44 -13.13 16.26
C ASP A 3 5.61 -13.15 15.26
N PHE A 4 5.36 -12.73 14.02
CA PHE A 4 6.41 -12.56 13.04
C PHE A 4 7.42 -11.50 13.50
N LEU A 5 6.95 -10.34 13.93
CA LEU A 5 7.81 -9.25 14.41
C LEU A 5 8.57 -9.63 15.69
N LYS A 6 7.93 -10.40 16.59
CA LYS A 6 8.59 -10.90 17.79
C LYS A 6 9.74 -11.86 17.46
N ARG A 7 9.59 -12.67 16.42
CA ARG A 7 10.59 -13.67 16.00
C ARG A 7 11.73 -13.06 15.19
N TYR A 8 11.44 -12.17 14.26
CA TYR A 8 12.39 -11.64 13.27
C TYR A 8 12.81 -10.20 13.52
N GLY A 9 12.19 -9.51 14.48
CA GLY A 9 12.39 -8.11 14.75
C GLY A 9 11.48 -7.21 13.91
N THR A 10 11.55 -5.90 14.18
CA THR A 10 10.77 -4.86 13.48
C THR A 10 11.71 -4.00 12.63
N PRO A 11 11.47 -3.83 11.33
CA PRO A 11 12.26 -2.94 10.49
C PRO A 11 12.11 -1.50 10.96
N LYS A 12 13.22 -0.76 11.05
CA LYS A 12 13.26 0.63 11.52
C LYS A 12 13.36 1.62 10.37
N VAL A 13 13.99 1.23 9.28
CA VAL A 13 14.13 2.02 8.05
C VAL A 13 13.77 1.18 6.83
N PRO A 14 13.35 1.79 5.70
CA PRO A 14 12.96 1.05 4.51
C PRO A 14 14.00 0.03 4.02
N ASN A 15 15.29 0.35 4.09
CA ASN A 15 16.37 -0.55 3.66
C ASN A 15 16.47 -1.83 4.51
N ASP A 16 15.95 -1.86 5.73
CA ASP A 16 15.95 -3.06 6.55
C ASP A 16 15.13 -4.18 5.88
N LEU A 17 14.11 -3.83 5.07
CA LEU A 17 13.28 -4.79 4.35
C LEU A 17 14.08 -5.77 3.48
N MET A 18 15.26 -5.37 3.04
CA MET A 18 16.15 -6.25 2.27
C MET A 18 16.67 -7.47 3.06
N ARG A 19 16.52 -7.45 4.39
CA ARG A 19 16.91 -8.54 5.30
C ARG A 19 15.71 -9.32 5.86
N PHE A 20 14.50 -8.84 5.56
CA PHE A 20 13.27 -9.48 6.03
C PHE A 20 12.66 -10.38 4.95
N ARG A 21 11.84 -11.32 5.39
CA ARG A 21 11.00 -12.12 4.49
C ARG A 21 9.85 -11.26 4.01
N CYS A 22 9.95 -10.75 2.79
CA CYS A 22 8.90 -9.95 2.18
C CYS A 22 8.03 -10.84 1.28
N LEU A 23 6.73 -10.56 1.30
CA LEU A 23 5.74 -11.20 0.45
C LEU A 23 5.46 -10.26 -0.71
N THR A 24 5.73 -10.69 -1.93
CA THR A 24 5.68 -9.82 -3.10
C THR A 24 4.55 -10.18 -4.06
N LEU A 25 3.95 -9.14 -4.64
CA LEU A 25 2.92 -9.30 -5.66
C LEU A 25 3.59 -9.29 -7.03
N SER A 26 3.48 -10.40 -7.77
CA SER A 26 4.11 -10.61 -9.09
C SER A 26 3.30 -9.98 -10.22
N SER A 27 2.74 -8.78 -10.02
CA SER A 27 2.14 -8.02 -11.12
C SER A 27 3.21 -7.18 -11.84
N ASP A 28 3.09 -7.01 -13.15
CA ASP A 28 4.02 -6.19 -13.94
C ASP A 28 4.20 -4.78 -13.36
N ALA A 29 3.11 -4.20 -12.86
CA ALA A 29 3.15 -2.87 -12.23
C ALA A 29 3.93 -2.85 -10.92
N SER A 30 3.80 -3.87 -10.06
CA SER A 30 4.51 -3.94 -8.78
C SER A 30 5.98 -4.31 -8.97
N GLN A 31 6.31 -5.18 -9.91
CA GLN A 31 7.68 -5.52 -10.25
C GLN A 31 8.43 -4.32 -10.83
N THR A 32 7.76 -3.51 -11.66
CA THR A 32 8.38 -2.34 -12.30
C THR A 32 8.58 -1.20 -11.32
N ARG A 33 7.62 -0.92 -10.43
CA ARG A 33 7.64 0.25 -9.54
C ARG A 33 8.30 -0.02 -8.19
N GLY A 34 8.16 -1.23 -7.63
CA GLY A 34 8.59 -1.54 -6.26
C GLY A 34 7.70 -0.87 -5.19
N TRP A 35 8.11 -1.01 -3.94
CA TRP A 35 7.46 -0.41 -2.77
C TRP A 35 7.95 1.01 -2.58
N ALA A 36 7.05 1.98 -2.52
CA ALA A 36 7.38 3.40 -2.42
C ALA A 36 7.48 3.86 -0.96
N PHE A 37 8.57 4.53 -0.61
CA PHE A 37 8.78 5.09 0.72
C PHE A 37 9.19 6.55 0.62
N ARG A 38 8.70 7.37 1.54
CA ARG A 38 9.11 8.76 1.70
C ARG A 38 10.20 8.84 2.74
N VAL A 39 11.40 9.21 2.32
CA VAL A 39 12.57 9.34 3.21
C VAL A 39 13.04 10.79 3.28
N PRO A 40 13.67 11.22 4.40
CA PRO A 40 14.31 12.53 4.48
C PRO A 40 15.42 12.66 3.43
N VAL A 41 15.53 13.81 2.80
CA VAL A 41 16.63 14.10 1.87
C VAL A 41 17.91 14.33 2.67
N ALA A 42 18.97 13.59 2.37
CA ALA A 42 20.30 13.84 2.90
C ALA A 42 20.95 14.99 2.12
N GLY A 43 20.75 16.23 2.57
CA GLY A 43 21.33 17.42 1.95
C GLY A 43 20.32 18.55 1.85
N LYS A 44 20.77 19.78 2.07
CA LYS A 44 19.93 20.97 2.02
C LYS A 44 19.65 21.37 0.56
N HIS A 45 18.56 20.90 0.00
CA HIS A 45 17.90 21.58 -1.12
C HIS A 45 16.80 22.46 -0.54
N GLU A 46 16.83 23.75 -0.78
CA GLU A 46 15.81 24.69 -0.32
C GLU A 46 14.42 24.20 -0.73
N GLY A 47 13.57 23.93 0.27
CA GLY A 47 12.14 23.60 0.09
C GLY A 47 11.80 22.11 -0.02
N GLN A 48 12.73 21.18 -0.21
CA GLN A 48 12.43 19.75 -0.32
C GLN A 48 12.96 18.99 0.91
N THR A 49 12.05 18.61 1.81
CA THR A 49 12.39 17.92 3.05
C THR A 49 12.40 16.40 2.93
N HIS A 50 11.75 15.84 1.91
CA HIS A 50 11.59 14.40 1.69
C HIS A 50 11.66 14.07 0.20
N GLU A 51 12.13 12.88 -0.10
CA GLU A 51 12.08 12.25 -1.42
C GLU A 51 11.35 10.91 -1.38
N VAL A 52 10.83 10.47 -2.51
CA VAL A 52 10.23 9.15 -2.65
C VAL A 52 11.24 8.20 -3.27
N ILE A 53 11.60 7.18 -2.51
CA ILE A 53 12.44 6.08 -2.99
C ILE A 53 11.57 4.85 -3.29
N HIS A 54 12.04 4.01 -4.20
CA HIS A 54 11.40 2.75 -4.54
C HIS A 54 12.34 1.61 -4.23
N LEU A 55 11.90 0.71 -3.36
CA LEU A 55 12.64 -0.51 -3.01
C LEU A 55 11.94 -1.73 -3.63
N ARG A 56 12.73 -2.72 -3.98
CA ARG A 56 12.25 -4.01 -4.45
C ARG A 56 12.70 -5.10 -3.49
N PRO A 57 12.05 -5.18 -2.32
CA PRO A 57 12.37 -6.26 -1.41
C PRO A 57 12.01 -7.59 -2.06
N SER A 58 12.76 -8.62 -1.70
CA SER A 58 12.51 -9.98 -2.15
C SER A 58 12.21 -10.89 -0.96
N GLY A 59 11.61 -12.03 -1.23
CA GLY A 59 11.29 -13.01 -0.20
C GLY A 59 11.06 -14.38 -0.81
N PRO A 60 10.78 -15.37 0.03
CA PRO A 60 10.63 -16.77 -0.42
C PRO A 60 9.30 -17.03 -1.13
N MET A 61 8.37 -16.07 -1.10
CA MET A 61 7.00 -16.24 -1.61
C MET A 61 6.58 -15.03 -2.41
N ASP A 62 6.11 -15.28 -3.62
CA ASP A 62 5.47 -14.29 -4.48
C ASP A 62 4.23 -14.88 -5.14
N CYS A 63 3.25 -14.06 -5.45
CA CYS A 63 2.04 -14.47 -6.15
C CYS A 63 1.46 -13.31 -6.96
N SER A 64 0.57 -13.62 -7.90
CA SER A 64 -0.16 -12.62 -8.69
C SER A 64 -1.52 -12.23 -8.09
N ASP A 65 -1.92 -12.86 -6.99
CA ASP A 65 -3.19 -12.65 -6.32
C ASP A 65 -3.01 -11.90 -4.99
N GLY A 66 -3.69 -10.76 -4.86
CA GLY A 66 -3.62 -9.94 -3.66
C GLY A 66 -4.24 -10.59 -2.43
N GLN A 67 -5.28 -11.43 -2.59
CA GLN A 67 -5.92 -12.12 -1.49
C GLN A 67 -5.01 -13.22 -0.93
N VAL A 68 -4.39 -14.01 -1.79
CA VAL A 68 -3.41 -15.03 -1.37
C VAL A 68 -2.25 -14.40 -0.61
N LEU A 69 -1.76 -13.25 -1.08
CA LEU A 69 -0.70 -12.50 -0.39
C LEU A 69 -1.15 -12.02 0.99
N HIS A 70 -2.40 -11.56 1.10
CA HIS A 70 -3.03 -11.16 2.37
C HIS A 70 -3.09 -12.36 3.33
N ASP A 71 -3.59 -13.51 2.87
CA ASP A 71 -3.70 -14.72 3.69
C ASP A 71 -2.33 -15.20 4.20
N TRP A 72 -1.29 -15.12 3.37
CA TRP A 72 0.08 -15.41 3.80
C TRP A 72 0.60 -14.43 4.85
N CYS A 73 0.22 -13.15 4.73
CA CYS A 73 0.58 -12.15 5.72
C CYS A 73 -0.09 -12.45 7.06
N LEU A 74 -1.39 -12.80 7.06
CA LEU A 74 -2.14 -13.23 8.26
C LEU A 74 -1.58 -14.49 8.88
N ALA A 75 -1.11 -15.45 8.06
CA ALA A 75 -0.43 -16.64 8.52
C ALA A 75 1.00 -16.39 9.08
N GLY A 76 1.48 -15.14 9.05
CA GLY A 76 2.76 -14.75 9.63
C GLY A 76 3.98 -15.15 8.79
N HIS A 77 3.81 -15.33 7.47
CA HIS A 77 4.91 -15.74 6.60
C HIS A 77 5.88 -14.61 6.25
N GLY A 78 5.47 -13.35 6.42
CA GLY A 78 6.33 -12.22 6.10
C GLY A 78 5.68 -10.84 6.22
N ILE A 79 6.37 -9.84 5.67
CA ILE A 79 5.91 -8.46 5.55
C ILE A 79 5.35 -8.25 4.14
N ALA A 80 4.15 -7.71 4.03
CA ALA A 80 3.49 -7.41 2.78
C ALA A 80 3.27 -5.90 2.60
N TRP A 81 3.27 -5.44 1.35
CA TRP A 81 2.83 -4.11 0.98
C TRP A 81 1.36 -4.17 0.59
N ARG A 82 0.49 -3.54 1.39
CA ARG A 82 -0.96 -3.53 1.16
C ARG A 82 -1.53 -2.12 1.31
N SER A 83 -2.66 -1.89 0.69
CA SER A 83 -3.43 -0.67 0.92
C SER A 83 -4.07 -0.71 2.29
N THR A 84 -4.00 0.38 3.05
CA THR A 84 -4.54 0.43 4.42
C THR A 84 -6.03 0.08 4.49
N TRP A 85 -6.83 0.51 3.52
CA TRP A 85 -8.27 0.19 3.47
C TRP A 85 -8.58 -1.32 3.32
N GLU A 86 -7.63 -2.12 2.79
CA GLU A 86 -7.78 -3.57 2.66
C GLU A 86 -7.50 -4.33 3.96
N VAL A 87 -6.72 -3.73 4.86
CA VAL A 87 -6.19 -4.39 6.07
C VAL A 87 -6.55 -3.62 7.36
N GLU A 88 -7.47 -2.67 7.28
CA GLU A 88 -7.80 -1.81 8.42
C GLU A 88 -8.43 -2.58 9.57
N SER A 89 -9.27 -3.57 9.28
CA SER A 89 -9.87 -4.45 10.30
C SER A 89 -8.81 -5.22 11.08
N GLU A 90 -7.83 -5.77 10.38
CA GLU A 90 -6.75 -6.55 10.97
C GLU A 90 -5.77 -5.69 11.77
N ILE A 91 -5.56 -4.45 11.34
CA ILE A 91 -4.78 -3.48 12.11
C ILE A 91 -5.54 -3.07 13.37
N SER A 92 -6.84 -2.78 13.24
CA SER A 92 -7.67 -2.33 14.36
C SER A 92 -7.82 -3.39 15.45
N ASN A 93 -7.91 -4.66 15.08
CA ASN A 93 -8.01 -5.78 16.03
C ASN A 93 -6.63 -6.34 16.47
N GLY A 94 -5.53 -5.79 15.94
CA GLY A 94 -4.16 -6.15 16.31
C GLY A 94 -3.63 -7.44 15.67
N THR A 95 -4.36 -8.06 14.74
CA THR A 95 -3.90 -9.25 14.00
C THR A 95 -2.73 -8.91 13.08
N LEU A 96 -2.76 -7.73 12.47
CA LEU A 96 -1.65 -7.18 11.71
C LEU A 96 -1.09 -5.92 12.41
N VAL A 97 0.21 -5.73 12.29
CA VAL A 97 0.92 -4.56 12.82
C VAL A 97 1.52 -3.79 11.65
N PRO A 98 1.16 -2.51 11.48
CA PRO A 98 1.81 -1.67 10.48
C PRO A 98 3.26 -1.42 10.89
N VAL A 99 4.14 -1.38 9.89
CA VAL A 99 5.56 -1.10 10.08
C VAL A 99 6.00 -0.02 9.10
N LEU A 100 6.97 0.79 9.48
CA LEU A 100 7.52 1.88 8.67
C LEU A 100 6.52 2.99 8.34
N ASP A 101 5.49 3.22 9.15
CA ASP A 101 4.46 4.25 8.92
C ASP A 101 5.06 5.66 8.77
N ALA A 102 6.14 5.96 9.49
CA ALA A 102 6.86 7.23 9.35
C ALA A 102 7.41 7.47 7.94
N PHE A 103 7.58 6.41 7.18
CA PHE A 103 8.08 6.41 5.81
C PHE A 103 6.97 6.17 4.77
N ALA A 104 5.71 6.17 5.17
CA ALA A 104 4.61 5.93 4.24
C ALA A 104 4.66 6.93 3.08
N ALA A 105 4.61 6.41 1.85
CA ALA A 105 4.48 7.24 0.67
C ALA A 105 3.12 7.96 0.66
N PRO A 106 2.98 9.07 -0.07
CA PRO A 106 1.69 9.70 -0.26
C PRO A 106 0.64 8.68 -0.74
N PRO A 107 -0.61 8.76 -0.26
CA PRO A 107 -1.65 7.82 -0.65
C PRO A 107 -1.89 7.87 -2.17
N ASN A 108 -2.02 6.70 -2.77
CA ASN A 108 -2.45 6.59 -4.15
C ASN A 108 -3.95 6.88 -4.24
N GLY A 109 -4.34 7.75 -5.19
CA GLY A 109 -5.75 7.99 -5.48
C GLY A 109 -6.39 6.82 -6.22
N ILE A 110 -7.70 6.67 -6.08
CA ILE A 110 -8.51 5.79 -6.92
C ILE A 110 -9.05 6.63 -8.08
N TYR A 111 -8.85 6.16 -9.29
CA TYR A 111 -9.17 6.91 -10.50
C TYR A 111 -10.13 6.13 -11.39
N ALA A 112 -11.17 6.82 -11.88
CA ALA A 112 -11.95 6.32 -13.01
C ALA A 112 -11.25 6.72 -14.31
N VAL A 113 -10.81 5.73 -15.10
CA VAL A 113 -10.10 5.96 -16.36
C VAL A 113 -11.07 5.77 -17.53
N PHE A 114 -11.14 6.74 -18.44
CA PHE A 114 -11.96 6.69 -19.64
C PHE A 114 -11.25 7.35 -20.83
N SER A 115 -11.54 6.86 -22.03
CA SER A 115 -10.77 7.18 -23.25
C SER A 115 -10.90 8.63 -23.74
N GLN A 116 -12.05 9.30 -23.52
CA GLN A 116 -12.28 10.67 -23.98
C GLN A 116 -13.12 11.49 -23.00
N ARG A 117 -12.70 12.73 -22.75
CA ARG A 117 -13.48 13.71 -21.95
C ARG A 117 -14.61 14.38 -22.75
N LYS A 118 -14.39 14.59 -24.06
CA LYS A 118 -15.40 15.18 -24.95
C LYS A 118 -16.41 14.11 -25.32
N HIS A 119 -17.69 14.39 -25.14
CA HIS A 119 -18.81 13.50 -25.49
C HIS A 119 -18.99 12.26 -24.60
N LEU A 120 -18.76 12.40 -23.29
CA LEU A 120 -19.19 11.37 -22.34
C LEU A 120 -20.70 11.17 -22.41
N PRO A 121 -21.21 9.96 -22.72
CA PRO A 121 -22.63 9.65 -22.65
C PRO A 121 -23.20 9.97 -21.26
N LEU A 122 -24.46 10.44 -21.21
CA LEU A 122 -25.12 10.80 -19.95
C LEU A 122 -25.04 9.68 -18.91
N ARG A 123 -25.28 8.43 -19.32
CA ARG A 123 -25.19 7.22 -18.46
C ARG A 123 -23.81 7.09 -17.78
N LEU A 124 -22.73 7.39 -18.52
CA LEU A 124 -21.38 7.27 -17.97
C LEU A 124 -21.08 8.42 -16.99
N ARG A 125 -21.59 9.61 -17.28
CA ARG A 125 -21.48 10.77 -16.37
C ARG A 125 -22.20 10.49 -15.06
N LEU A 126 -23.46 10.03 -15.12
CA LEU A 126 -24.25 9.66 -13.94
C LEU A 126 -23.57 8.57 -13.12
N TRP A 127 -22.97 7.58 -13.80
CA TRP A 127 -22.22 6.53 -13.12
C TRP A 127 -20.97 7.06 -12.40
N ILE A 128 -20.20 7.94 -13.04
CA ILE A 128 -19.04 8.58 -12.43
C ILE A 128 -19.46 9.44 -11.22
N ASP A 129 -20.54 10.20 -11.34
CA ASP A 129 -21.05 11.02 -10.26
C ASP A 129 -21.53 10.14 -9.08
N PHE A 130 -22.25 9.06 -9.36
CA PHE A 130 -22.61 8.06 -8.36
C PHE A 130 -21.38 7.48 -7.64
N LEU A 131 -20.33 7.09 -8.38
CA LEU A 131 -19.09 6.59 -7.77
C LEU A 131 -18.39 7.64 -6.90
N LYS A 132 -18.36 8.89 -7.34
CA LYS A 132 -17.79 9.99 -6.54
C LYS A 132 -18.58 10.21 -5.25
N ASP A 133 -19.91 10.20 -5.32
CA ASP A 133 -20.75 10.40 -4.14
C ASP A 133 -20.66 9.23 -3.16
N HIS A 134 -20.52 8.01 -3.69
CA HIS A 134 -20.44 6.80 -2.88
C HIS A 134 -19.05 6.61 -2.26
N TYR A 135 -17.99 6.72 -3.05
CA TYR A 135 -16.62 6.46 -2.63
C TYR A 135 -15.82 7.71 -2.24
N GLY A 136 -16.29 8.90 -2.56
CA GLY A 136 -15.61 10.16 -2.26
C GLY A 136 -15.66 10.58 -0.79
N ARG A 137 -16.46 9.91 0.03
CA ARG A 137 -16.57 10.18 1.46
C ARG A 137 -15.36 9.57 2.19
N ALA A 138 -14.64 10.38 2.95
CA ALA A 138 -13.48 9.93 3.72
C ALA A 138 -13.82 8.77 4.69
N THR A 139 -15.07 8.72 5.16
CA THR A 139 -15.59 7.68 6.06
C THR A 139 -15.77 6.33 5.38
N TYR A 140 -15.95 6.30 4.05
CA TYR A 140 -16.11 5.03 3.32
C TYR A 140 -14.88 4.12 3.44
N TRP A 141 -13.70 4.72 3.48
CA TRP A 141 -12.41 4.02 3.49
C TRP A 141 -11.90 3.71 4.90
N ARG A 142 -12.68 4.03 5.91
CA ARG A 142 -12.39 3.70 7.32
C ARG A 142 -13.33 2.60 7.75
N ALA A 143 -12.83 1.37 7.88
CA ALA A 143 -13.61 0.26 8.40
C ALA A 143 -14.04 0.59 9.84
N GLY A 144 -15.35 0.60 10.10
CA GLY A 144 -15.89 0.74 11.44
C GLY A 144 -16.33 2.16 11.85
N ALA A 145 -16.58 3.08 10.87
CA ALA A 145 -17.27 4.34 11.15
C ALA A 145 -18.79 4.20 11.01
#